data_e5f51fd87f49801e0426d7ac8611d4f9
#
_entry.id   e5f51fd87f49801e0426d7ac8611d4f9
#
_cell.length_a   1.000
_cell.length_b   1.000
_cell.length_c   1.000
_cell.angle_alpha   90.00
_cell.angle_beta   90.00
_cell.angle_gamma   90.00
#
_symmetry.space_group_name_H-M   'P 1'
#
loop_
_entity.id
_entity.type
_entity.pdbx_description
1 polymer ?
#
loop_
_entity_poly.entity_id
_entity_poly.type
_entity_poly.pdbx_seq_one_letter_code
_entity_poly.pdbx_strand_id
1 'polypeptide(L)'
;LDANQHAAFERFIRRGGGFVGVHSASDTEYDWPWYGALVGAYFKSHPRIQPATLRVVDGTHPSTVHLPVEWKRVDEWYNFRDDPAAHGRALLVIDEKTYSGGTMKTHHPMAWCQEYDGGRAWYTALGHTIETYGESLFLEHLLGGIRWAAGIAAD
;
A
#
# COMPACT_ATOMS: atom_id res chain seq x y z
N LEU A 1 10.84 -0.10 -16.65
CA LEU A 1 12.30 0.11 -16.49
C LEU A 1 13.07 -0.82 -17.42
N ASP A 2 14.32 -0.47 -17.75
CA ASP A 2 15.23 -1.38 -18.46
C ASP A 2 16.03 -2.29 -17.49
N ALA A 3 16.75 -3.28 -18.01
CA ALA A 3 17.50 -4.24 -17.19
C ALA A 3 18.57 -3.58 -16.29
N ASN A 4 19.19 -2.49 -16.70
CA ASN A 4 20.18 -1.78 -15.89
C ASN A 4 19.51 -1.02 -14.74
N GLN A 5 18.33 -0.43 -15.01
CA GLN A 5 17.50 0.25 -14.02
C GLN A 5 16.94 -0.75 -13.00
N HIS A 6 16.46 -1.94 -13.45
CA HIS A 6 16.07 -3.04 -12.56
C HIS A 6 17.21 -3.41 -11.61
N ALA A 7 18.38 -3.72 -12.16
CA ALA A 7 19.54 -4.09 -11.36
C ALA A 7 20.01 -2.98 -10.40
N ALA A 8 19.88 -1.71 -10.78
CA ALA A 8 20.22 -0.58 -9.91
C ALA A 8 19.22 -0.46 -8.75
N PHE A 9 17.92 -0.63 -9.02
CA PHE A 9 16.87 -0.58 -8.01
C PHE A 9 16.97 -1.74 -7.01
N GLU A 10 17.18 -2.97 -7.50
CA GLU A 10 17.44 -4.12 -6.63
C GLU A 10 18.63 -3.89 -5.70
N ARG A 11 19.75 -3.39 -6.24
CA ARG A 11 20.94 -3.07 -5.40
C ARG A 11 20.65 -2.01 -4.36
N PHE A 12 19.81 -1.01 -4.67
CA PHE A 12 19.40 0.01 -3.70
C PHE A 12 18.62 -0.61 -2.54
N ILE A 13 17.63 -1.45 -2.84
CA ILE A 13 16.84 -2.15 -1.82
C ILE A 13 17.71 -3.09 -0.99
N ARG A 14 18.54 -3.91 -1.62
CA ARG A 14 19.46 -4.85 -0.94
C ARG A 14 20.43 -4.18 0.03
N ARG A 15 20.72 -2.90 -0.16
CA ARG A 15 21.56 -2.08 0.73
C ARG A 15 20.78 -1.41 1.85
N GLY A 16 19.53 -1.79 2.09
CA GLY A 16 18.68 -1.22 3.12
C GLY A 16 17.82 -0.05 2.64
N GLY A 17 17.72 0.17 1.32
CA GLY A 17 16.87 1.20 0.75
C GLY A 17 15.39 1.01 1.06
N GLY A 18 14.62 2.10 1.11
CA GLY A 18 13.19 2.10 1.31
C GLY A 18 12.39 2.27 0.02
N PHE A 19 11.31 1.52 -0.12
CA PHE A 19 10.32 1.65 -1.18
C PHE A 19 9.00 2.16 -0.62
N VAL A 20 8.40 3.11 -1.30
CA VAL A 20 7.04 3.61 -1.01
C VAL A 20 6.23 3.51 -2.29
N GLY A 21 5.26 2.60 -2.29
CA GLY A 21 4.30 2.42 -3.37
C GLY A 21 2.98 3.10 -3.06
N VAL A 22 2.46 3.86 -4.02
CA VAL A 22 1.16 4.53 -3.90
C VAL A 22 0.32 4.13 -5.09
N HIS A 23 -0.90 3.67 -4.84
CA HIS A 23 -1.93 3.35 -5.81
C HIS A 23 -1.40 2.52 -6.99
N SER A 24 -1.23 3.12 -8.17
CA SER A 24 -0.78 2.45 -9.40
C SER A 24 0.65 1.90 -9.36
N ALA A 25 1.37 2.04 -8.24
CA ALA A 25 2.63 1.33 -8.06
C ALA A 25 2.48 -0.20 -8.08
N SER A 26 1.28 -0.74 -7.84
CA SER A 26 0.97 -2.17 -8.01
C SER A 26 0.49 -2.55 -9.41
N ASP A 27 0.28 -1.57 -10.30
CA ASP A 27 -0.24 -1.73 -11.66
C ASP A 27 0.83 -1.47 -12.73
N THR A 28 2.04 -1.98 -12.50
CA THR A 28 3.19 -1.82 -13.40
C THR A 28 4.18 -2.96 -13.22
N GLU A 29 5.16 -3.07 -14.15
CA GLU A 29 6.29 -4.01 -14.08
C GLU A 29 5.86 -5.47 -13.90
N TYR A 30 4.80 -5.88 -14.56
CA TYR A 30 4.19 -7.21 -14.43
C TYR A 30 5.12 -8.38 -14.81
N ASP A 31 6.10 -8.11 -15.66
CA ASP A 31 7.10 -9.10 -16.11
C ASP A 31 8.34 -9.13 -15.22
N TRP A 32 8.31 -8.41 -14.08
CA TRP A 32 9.41 -8.37 -13.12
C TRP A 32 9.00 -8.95 -11.75
N PRO A 33 9.13 -10.29 -11.57
CA PRO A 33 8.66 -10.97 -10.35
C PRO A 33 9.27 -10.44 -9.06
N TRP A 34 10.52 -9.97 -9.10
CA TRP A 34 11.18 -9.34 -7.96
C TRP A 34 10.43 -8.07 -7.50
N TYR A 35 9.98 -7.25 -8.45
CA TYR A 35 9.19 -6.05 -8.14
C TYR A 35 7.80 -6.42 -7.57
N GLY A 36 7.15 -7.43 -8.14
CA GLY A 36 5.88 -7.94 -7.61
C GLY A 36 6.00 -8.40 -6.16
N ALA A 37 7.11 -9.06 -5.81
CA ALA A 37 7.40 -9.46 -4.44
C ALA A 37 7.75 -8.26 -3.55
N LEU A 38 8.44 -7.23 -4.06
CA LEU A 38 8.72 -5.99 -3.32
C LEU A 38 7.44 -5.20 -3.01
N VAL A 39 6.56 -5.01 -3.99
CA VAL A 39 5.28 -4.28 -3.78
C VAL A 39 4.29 -5.09 -2.98
N GLY A 40 4.37 -6.42 -3.00
CA GLY A 40 3.59 -7.38 -2.21
C GLY A 40 2.38 -7.96 -2.92
N ALA A 41 1.80 -7.26 -3.90
CA ALA A 41 0.74 -7.78 -4.76
C ALA A 41 0.61 -6.95 -6.04
N TYR A 42 0.17 -7.61 -7.11
CA TYR A 42 -0.20 -6.91 -8.35
C TYR A 42 -1.68 -6.56 -8.39
N PHE A 43 -1.98 -5.42 -8.97
CA PHE A 43 -3.33 -5.00 -9.34
C PHE A 43 -4.02 -6.05 -10.22
N LYS A 44 -5.32 -6.22 -10.00
CA LYS A 44 -6.19 -7.09 -10.79
C LYS A 44 -7.33 -6.33 -11.46
N SER A 45 -8.05 -5.52 -10.71
CA SER A 45 -9.22 -4.77 -11.17
C SER A 45 -9.64 -3.75 -10.13
N HIS A 46 -10.51 -2.83 -10.51
CA HIS A 46 -11.20 -1.93 -9.60
C HIS A 46 -12.65 -1.73 -10.02
N PRO A 47 -13.60 -1.48 -9.12
CA PRO A 47 -14.91 -0.93 -9.44
C PRO A 47 -14.80 0.59 -9.72
N ARG A 48 -15.93 1.24 -9.98
CA ARG A 48 -16.00 2.71 -10.04
C ARG A 48 -15.57 3.33 -8.70
N ILE A 49 -15.07 4.56 -8.74
CA ILE A 49 -14.82 5.39 -7.55
C ILE A 49 -16.12 5.52 -6.74
N GLN A 50 -16.05 5.25 -5.44
CA GLN A 50 -17.20 5.22 -4.55
C GLN A 50 -16.78 5.31 -3.08
N PRO A 51 -17.71 5.66 -2.16
CA PRO A 51 -17.42 5.62 -0.73
C PRO A 51 -17.27 4.17 -0.23
N ALA A 52 -16.34 3.99 0.73
CA ALA A 52 -16.20 2.75 1.50
C ALA A 52 -15.65 3.03 2.90
N THR A 53 -15.66 2.01 3.76
CA THR A 53 -15.09 2.06 5.09
C THR A 53 -13.80 1.25 5.15
N LEU A 54 -12.71 1.90 5.52
CA LEU A 54 -11.45 1.27 5.88
C LEU A 54 -11.43 0.99 7.38
N ARG A 55 -10.73 -0.07 7.79
CA ARG A 55 -10.47 -0.38 9.21
C ARG A 55 -8.97 -0.43 9.43
N VAL A 56 -8.52 0.24 10.48
CA VAL A 56 -7.15 0.12 10.97
C VAL A 56 -7.01 -1.23 11.66
N VAL A 57 -6.13 -2.08 11.14
CA VAL A 57 -5.82 -3.39 11.73
C VAL A 57 -4.53 -3.38 12.53
N ASP A 58 -3.68 -2.38 12.27
CA ASP A 58 -2.50 -2.09 13.05
C ASP A 58 -2.46 -0.59 13.40
N GLY A 59 -2.86 -0.25 14.59
CA GLY A 59 -2.88 1.12 15.11
C GLY A 59 -1.55 1.58 15.73
N THR A 60 -0.48 0.80 15.63
CA THR A 60 0.84 1.15 16.19
C THR A 60 1.85 1.59 15.13
N HIS A 61 1.56 1.34 13.85
CA HIS A 61 2.45 1.73 12.77
C HIS A 61 2.43 3.25 12.54
N PRO A 62 3.56 3.91 12.23
CA PRO A 62 3.61 5.37 12.02
C PRO A 62 2.61 5.91 10.99
N SER A 63 2.23 5.10 9.98
CA SER A 63 1.26 5.52 8.97
C SER A 63 -0.20 5.37 9.39
N THR A 64 -0.50 4.77 10.55
CA THR A 64 -1.88 4.47 10.96
C THR A 64 -2.23 4.91 12.38
N VAL A 65 -1.23 5.24 13.21
CA VAL A 65 -1.41 5.59 14.62
C VAL A 65 -2.35 6.80 14.86
N HIS A 66 -2.43 7.71 13.89
CA HIS A 66 -3.28 8.91 13.92
C HIS A 66 -4.66 8.68 13.32
N LEU A 67 -4.89 7.54 12.63
CA LEU A 67 -6.14 7.25 11.95
C LEU A 67 -7.23 6.80 12.93
N PRO A 68 -8.51 7.14 12.67
CA PRO A 68 -9.61 6.53 13.40
C PRO A 68 -9.71 5.03 13.11
N VAL A 69 -10.23 4.25 14.05
CA VAL A 69 -10.40 2.79 13.90
C VAL A 69 -11.18 2.43 12.63
N GLU A 70 -12.20 3.23 12.30
CA GLU A 70 -12.93 3.19 11.03
C GLU A 70 -12.77 4.52 10.30
N TRP A 71 -12.24 4.45 9.08
CA TRP A 71 -12.00 5.61 8.23
C TRP A 71 -12.85 5.54 6.97
N LYS A 72 -13.91 6.34 6.92
CA LYS A 72 -14.82 6.46 5.78
C LYS A 72 -14.26 7.48 4.79
N ARG A 73 -14.15 7.07 3.52
CA ARG A 73 -13.67 7.95 2.46
C ARG A 73 -14.12 7.49 1.08
N VAL A 74 -13.88 8.32 0.07
CA VAL A 74 -14.09 8.02 -1.35
C VAL A 74 -12.74 7.85 -2.02
N ASP A 75 -12.57 6.76 -2.75
CA ASP A 75 -11.37 6.52 -3.55
C ASP A 75 -11.68 5.46 -4.62
N GLU A 76 -10.69 5.07 -5.41
CA GLU A 76 -10.71 3.91 -6.30
C GLU A 76 -10.19 2.68 -5.54
N TRP A 77 -11.03 1.67 -5.41
CA TRP A 77 -10.73 0.49 -4.57
C TRP A 77 -10.13 -0.63 -5.41
N TYR A 78 -8.83 -0.85 -5.30
CA TYR A 78 -8.13 -1.92 -6.02
C TYR A 78 -8.44 -3.29 -5.44
N ASN A 79 -8.74 -4.25 -6.33
CA ASN A 79 -8.63 -5.68 -6.07
C ASN A 79 -7.25 -6.16 -6.55
N PHE A 80 -6.65 -7.10 -5.84
CA PHE A 80 -5.32 -7.63 -6.16
C PHE A 80 -5.41 -9.06 -6.69
N ARG A 81 -4.35 -9.51 -7.37
CA ARG A 81 -4.24 -10.88 -7.88
C ARG A 81 -4.08 -11.89 -6.75
N ASP A 82 -3.30 -11.53 -5.74
CA ASP A 82 -2.97 -12.33 -4.56
C ASP A 82 -3.24 -11.52 -3.28
N ASP A 83 -3.26 -12.20 -2.13
CA ASP A 83 -3.36 -11.53 -0.84
C ASP A 83 -2.02 -10.89 -0.46
N PRO A 84 -1.91 -9.54 -0.43
CA PRO A 84 -0.66 -8.85 -0.12
C PRO A 84 -0.15 -9.12 1.30
N ALA A 85 -1.03 -9.51 2.22
CA ALA A 85 -0.63 -9.82 3.60
C ALA A 85 -0.11 -11.27 3.76
N ALA A 86 -0.08 -12.08 2.69
CA ALA A 86 0.50 -13.41 2.75
C ALA A 86 2.00 -13.40 3.13
N HIS A 87 2.71 -12.30 2.82
CA HIS A 87 4.14 -12.12 3.08
C HIS A 87 4.45 -10.83 3.84
N GLY A 88 3.46 -9.97 4.07
CA GLY A 88 3.59 -8.67 4.69
C GLY A 88 2.65 -8.48 5.89
N ARG A 89 2.75 -7.32 6.52
CA ARG A 89 1.90 -6.87 7.63
C ARG A 89 0.83 -5.94 7.09
N ALA A 90 -0.44 -6.35 7.15
CA ALA A 90 -1.56 -5.47 6.82
C ALA A 90 -1.67 -4.33 7.84
N LEU A 91 -1.93 -3.13 7.35
CA LEU A 91 -2.08 -1.90 8.13
C LEU A 91 -3.54 -1.40 8.09
N LEU A 92 -4.12 -1.40 6.89
CA LEU A 92 -5.51 -1.05 6.62
C LEU A 92 -6.18 -2.16 5.83
N VAL A 93 -7.43 -2.46 6.14
CA VAL A 93 -8.29 -3.33 5.34
C VAL A 93 -9.58 -2.59 4.98
N ILE A 94 -10.17 -2.90 3.82
CA ILE A 94 -11.45 -2.36 3.43
C ILE A 94 -12.59 -3.34 3.78
N ASP A 95 -13.71 -2.82 4.27
CA ASP A 95 -14.90 -3.62 4.49
C ASP A 95 -15.71 -3.73 3.20
N GLU A 96 -15.61 -4.87 2.50
CA GLU A 96 -16.32 -5.12 1.24
C GLU A 96 -17.85 -5.05 1.35
N LYS A 97 -18.40 -5.07 2.56
CA LYS A 97 -19.85 -4.89 2.78
C LYS A 97 -20.29 -3.43 2.62
N THR A 98 -19.36 -2.49 2.61
CA THR A 98 -19.64 -1.04 2.57
C THR A 98 -19.58 -0.44 1.17
N TYR A 99 -19.18 -1.24 0.15
CA TYR A 99 -19.11 -0.81 -1.24
C TYR A 99 -19.41 -1.99 -2.20
N SER A 100 -19.42 -1.72 -3.51
CA SER A 100 -19.71 -2.74 -4.54
C SER A 100 -18.47 -3.01 -5.40
N GLY A 101 -18.20 -4.29 -5.71
CA GLY A 101 -17.15 -4.70 -6.63
C GLY A 101 -15.86 -5.19 -5.96
N GLY A 102 -15.87 -5.40 -4.65
CA GLY A 102 -14.82 -6.13 -3.95
C GLY A 102 -14.81 -7.60 -4.35
N THR A 103 -13.62 -8.19 -4.51
CA THR A 103 -13.46 -9.61 -4.91
C THR A 103 -12.48 -10.38 -4.03
N MET A 104 -11.95 -9.76 -2.97
CA MET A 104 -10.99 -10.39 -2.06
C MET A 104 -11.63 -10.97 -0.79
N LYS A 105 -12.94 -10.80 -0.63
CA LYS A 105 -13.76 -11.38 0.44
C LYS A 105 -13.46 -10.77 1.82
N THR A 106 -13.15 -11.62 2.79
CA THR A 106 -13.00 -11.21 4.21
C THR A 106 -11.67 -10.55 4.53
N HIS A 107 -10.66 -10.75 3.71
CA HIS A 107 -9.34 -10.15 3.88
C HIS A 107 -8.98 -9.35 2.64
N HIS A 108 -9.07 -8.02 2.74
CA HIS A 108 -8.83 -7.11 1.64
C HIS A 108 -7.94 -5.94 2.10
N PRO A 109 -6.61 -6.16 2.18
CA PRO A 109 -5.68 -5.09 2.56
C PRO A 109 -5.67 -3.95 1.54
N MET A 110 -5.63 -2.72 2.07
CA MET A 110 -5.52 -1.48 1.30
C MET A 110 -4.24 -0.71 1.62
N ALA A 111 -3.55 -1.08 2.71
CA ALA A 111 -2.18 -0.67 2.98
C ALA A 111 -1.46 -1.77 3.74
N TRP A 112 -0.18 -1.94 3.45
CA TRP A 112 0.69 -2.93 4.10
C TRP A 112 2.15 -2.51 4.07
N CYS A 113 2.97 -3.20 4.85
CA CYS A 113 4.41 -3.04 4.84
C CYS A 113 5.11 -4.39 4.99
N GLN A 114 6.34 -4.48 4.55
CA GLN A 114 7.19 -5.66 4.70
C GLN A 114 8.67 -5.30 4.68
N GLU A 115 9.49 -6.15 5.25
CA GLU A 115 10.92 -6.20 4.95
C GLU A 115 11.12 -7.13 3.76
N TYR A 116 11.87 -6.70 2.78
CA TYR A 116 12.11 -7.46 1.56
C TYR A 116 13.51 -7.21 1.02
N ASP A 117 14.24 -8.31 0.75
CA ASP A 117 15.56 -8.32 0.11
C ASP A 117 16.56 -7.33 0.73
N GLY A 118 16.51 -7.17 2.07
CA GLY A 118 17.38 -6.29 2.85
C GLY A 118 16.85 -4.87 3.05
N GLY A 119 15.80 -4.47 2.36
CA GLY A 119 15.16 -3.15 2.50
C GLY A 119 13.76 -3.20 3.11
N ARG A 120 13.07 -2.08 3.07
CA ARG A 120 11.70 -1.93 3.57
C ARG A 120 10.78 -1.44 2.47
N ALA A 121 9.61 -2.07 2.35
CA ALA A 121 8.58 -1.69 1.41
C ALA A 121 7.28 -1.36 2.14
N TRP A 122 6.73 -0.19 1.88
CA TRP A 122 5.43 0.24 2.34
C TRP A 122 4.55 0.57 1.13
N TYR A 123 3.30 0.15 1.16
CA TYR A 123 2.36 0.40 0.08
C TYR A 123 1.01 0.85 0.61
N THR A 124 0.36 1.75 -0.13
CA THR A 124 -1.05 2.10 0.04
C THR A 124 -1.77 2.10 -1.31
N ALA A 125 -2.92 1.44 -1.38
CA ALA A 125 -3.81 1.45 -2.54
C ALA A 125 -4.67 2.73 -2.64
N LEU A 126 -4.57 3.63 -1.66
CA LEU A 126 -5.23 4.93 -1.66
C LEU A 126 -4.48 5.92 -2.56
N GLY A 127 -5.13 7.03 -2.92
CA GLY A 127 -4.47 8.12 -3.62
C GLY A 127 -4.76 8.19 -5.12
N HIS A 128 -5.88 7.64 -5.59
CA HIS A 128 -6.30 7.80 -6.98
C HIS A 128 -6.75 9.23 -7.29
N THR A 129 -7.56 9.82 -6.43
CA THR A 129 -8.17 11.13 -6.69
C THR A 129 -7.27 12.28 -6.24
N ILE A 130 -7.34 13.42 -6.94
CA ILE A 130 -6.60 14.63 -6.57
C ILE A 130 -7.02 15.14 -5.18
N GLU A 131 -8.29 15.01 -4.85
CA GLU A 131 -8.88 15.42 -3.58
C GLU A 131 -8.24 14.71 -2.39
N THR A 132 -7.83 13.45 -2.56
CA THR A 132 -7.12 12.66 -1.55
C THR A 132 -5.87 13.39 -1.02
N TYR A 133 -5.14 14.08 -1.89
CA TYR A 133 -3.92 14.81 -1.51
C TYR A 133 -4.20 16.15 -0.81
N GLY A 134 -5.45 16.51 -0.61
CA GLY A 134 -5.92 17.61 0.28
C GLY A 134 -6.35 17.14 1.67
N GLU A 135 -6.44 15.82 1.92
CA GLU A 135 -6.89 15.26 3.19
C GLU A 135 -5.74 15.12 4.19
N SER A 136 -5.82 15.81 5.33
CA SER A 136 -4.76 15.75 6.38
C SER A 136 -4.45 14.31 6.83
N LEU A 137 -5.49 13.48 7.06
CA LEU A 137 -5.32 12.10 7.47
C LEU A 137 -4.57 11.25 6.44
N PHE A 138 -4.82 11.49 5.13
CA PHE A 138 -4.08 10.79 4.08
C PHE A 138 -2.63 11.27 3.99
N LEU A 139 -2.39 12.57 4.11
CA LEU A 139 -1.02 13.11 4.09
C LEU A 139 -0.19 12.60 5.27
N GLU A 140 -0.78 12.50 6.47
CA GLU A 140 -0.12 11.91 7.63
C GLU A 140 0.12 10.39 7.45
N HIS A 141 -0.85 9.68 6.85
CA HIS A 141 -0.70 8.27 6.48
C HIS A 141 0.48 8.08 5.52
N LEU A 142 0.55 8.86 4.47
CA LEU A 142 1.65 8.84 3.49
C LEU A 142 2.99 9.19 4.14
N LEU A 143 3.05 10.26 4.93
CA LEU A 143 4.27 10.69 5.63
C LEU A 143 4.77 9.60 6.60
N GLY A 144 3.87 8.97 7.35
CA GLY A 144 4.22 7.85 8.23
C GLY A 144 4.79 6.66 7.49
N GLY A 145 4.23 6.34 6.30
CA GLY A 145 4.76 5.30 5.41
C GLY A 145 6.16 5.63 4.87
N ILE A 146 6.38 6.88 4.45
CA ILE A 146 7.69 7.36 3.98
C ILE A 146 8.73 7.26 5.11
N ARG A 147 8.42 7.75 6.32
CA ARG A 147 9.32 7.69 7.47
C ARG A 147 9.70 6.25 7.83
N TRP A 148 8.72 5.36 7.86
CA TRP A 148 8.98 3.95 8.15
C TRP A 148 9.87 3.29 7.08
N ALA A 149 9.56 3.48 5.80
CA ALA A 149 10.38 2.94 4.70
C ALA A 149 11.80 3.51 4.72
N ALA A 150 11.97 4.80 5.02
CA ALA A 150 13.27 5.44 5.16
C ALA A 150 14.04 5.04 6.42
N GLY A 151 13.43 4.30 7.37
CA GLY A 151 14.06 3.92 8.63
C GLY A 151 14.20 5.05 9.63
N ILE A 152 13.40 6.09 9.49
CA ILE A 152 13.35 7.21 10.43
C ILE A 152 12.46 6.80 11.60
N ALA A 153 13.00 6.81 12.82
CA ALA A 153 12.21 6.55 14.02
C ALA A 153 11.04 7.55 14.13
N ALA A 154 9.91 7.09 14.67
CA ALA A 154 8.88 8.03 15.15
C ALA A 154 9.45 8.75 16.39
N ASP A 155 9.35 10.07 16.41
CA ASP A 155 9.69 10.90 17.56
C ASP A 155 8.71 10.66 18.71
#